data_cab69a8abaed567a3a46c41b96193189
#
_entry.id   cab69a8abaed567a3a46c41b96193189
#
_cell.length_a   1.000
_cell.length_b   1.000
_cell.length_c   1.000
_cell.angle_alpha   90.00
_cell.angle_beta   90.00
_cell.angle_gamma   90.00
#
_symmetry.space_group_name_H-M   'P 1'
#
loop_
_entity.id
_entity.type
_entity.pdbx_description
1 polymer ?
#
loop_
_entity_poly.entity_id
_entity_poly.type
_entity_poly.pdbx_seq_one_letter_code
_entity_poly.pdbx_strand_id
1 'polypeptide(L)' 'MTYDAVVTTKEGKHTYQNIEAKNEQHLTDKVRKDLKTDIVEIEIKKTFGEEFNYD' A
#
# COMPACT_ATOMS: atom_id res chain seq x y z
N MET A 1 7.96 -7.29 5.35
CA MET A 1 7.19 -7.74 4.17
C MET A 1 6.94 -6.58 3.24
N THR A 2 6.79 -6.86 2.00
CA THR A 2 6.59 -5.82 0.99
C THR A 2 5.16 -5.85 0.47
N TYR A 3 4.59 -4.67 0.28
CA TYR A 3 3.21 -4.56 -0.13
C TYR A 3 3.04 -3.58 -1.27
N ASP A 4 1.99 -3.81 -2.05
CA ASP A 4 1.51 -2.82 -3.00
C ASP A 4 0.19 -2.30 -2.44
N ALA A 5 -0.08 -1.04 -2.63
CA ALA A 5 -1.32 -0.44 -2.13
C ALA A 5 -1.89 0.57 -3.10
N VAL A 6 -3.20 0.59 -3.20
CA VAL A 6 -3.90 1.63 -3.93
C VAL A 6 -4.77 2.36 -2.93
N VAL A 7 -4.53 3.64 -2.76
CA VAL A 7 -5.20 4.44 -1.75
C VAL A 7 -6.07 5.47 -2.44
N THR A 8 -7.34 5.49 -2.08
CA THR A 8 -8.28 6.46 -2.63
C THR A 8 -8.53 7.55 -1.59
N THR A 9 -8.35 8.80 -1.99
CA THR A 9 -8.64 9.93 -1.14
C THR A 9 -9.58 10.86 -1.87
N LYS A 10 -9.96 11.95 -1.22
CA LYS A 10 -10.81 12.93 -1.86
C LYS A 10 -10.14 13.58 -3.06
N GLU A 11 -8.84 13.53 -3.11
CA GLU A 11 -8.10 14.16 -4.20
C GLU A 11 -7.81 13.21 -5.34
N GLY A 12 -8.11 11.94 -5.20
CA GLY A 12 -7.88 10.96 -6.25
C GLY A 12 -7.23 9.70 -5.73
N LYS A 13 -6.68 8.91 -6.64
CA LYS A 13 -6.05 7.66 -6.28
C LYS A 13 -4.55 7.81 -6.27
N HIS A 14 -3.92 7.13 -5.31
CA HIS A 14 -2.47 7.10 -5.20
C HIS A 14 -2.02 5.65 -5.19
N THR A 15 -1.05 5.31 -6.00
CA THR A 15 -0.55 3.95 -6.09
C THR A 15 0.82 3.88 -5.46
N TYR A 16 0.99 2.91 -4.57
CA TYR A 16 2.26 2.66 -3.92
C TYR A 16 2.72 1.26 -4.27
N GLN A 17 4.00 1.10 -4.56
CA GLN A 17 4.54 -0.20 -4.91
C GLN A 17 5.78 -0.50 -4.07
N ASN A 18 5.92 -1.76 -3.70
CA ASN A 18 7.11 -2.24 -2.99
C ASN A 18 7.38 -1.48 -1.71
N ILE A 19 6.34 -1.29 -0.91
CA ILE A 19 6.49 -0.60 0.37
C ILE A 19 6.79 -1.62 1.44
N GLU A 20 7.87 -1.39 2.17
CA GLU A 20 8.24 -2.27 3.26
C GLU A 20 7.45 -1.94 4.51
N ALA A 21 6.82 -2.92 5.11
CA ALA A 21 6.08 -2.73 6.35
C ALA A 21 6.01 -4.05 7.10
N LYS A 22 5.79 -3.98 8.40
CA LYS A 22 5.72 -5.19 9.22
C LYS A 22 4.42 -5.94 8.98
N ASN A 23 3.35 -5.20 8.77
CA ASN A 23 2.04 -5.79 8.52
C ASN A 23 1.19 -4.74 7.85
N GLU A 24 -0.07 -5.09 7.56
CA GLU A 24 -0.95 -4.19 6.84
C GLU A 24 -1.28 -2.93 7.62
N GLN A 25 -1.42 -3.06 8.93
CA GLN A 25 -1.71 -1.90 9.74
C GLN A 25 -0.54 -0.92 9.73
N HIS A 26 0.68 -1.44 9.80
CA HIS A 26 1.87 -0.61 9.74
C HIS A 26 1.94 0.11 8.40
N LEU A 27 1.58 -0.59 7.32
CA LEU A 27 1.54 0.02 6.00
C LEU A 27 0.52 1.14 5.94
N THR A 28 -0.67 0.91 6.47
CA THR A 28 -1.71 1.93 6.49
C THR A 28 -1.25 3.18 7.24
N ASP A 29 -0.56 2.99 8.36
CA ASP A 29 -0.05 4.11 9.13
C ASP A 29 0.98 4.90 8.33
N LYS A 30 1.87 4.21 7.62
CA LYS A 30 2.86 4.88 6.81
C LYS A 30 2.22 5.72 5.71
N VAL A 31 1.24 5.14 5.03
CA VAL A 31 0.57 5.83 3.94
C VAL A 31 -0.20 7.04 4.47
N ARG A 32 -0.86 6.87 5.62
CA ARG A 32 -1.61 7.96 6.21
C ARG A 32 -0.70 9.14 6.56
N LYS A 33 0.48 8.86 7.09
CA LYS A 33 1.42 9.92 7.41
C LYS A 33 1.96 10.60 6.18
N ASP A 34 2.15 9.83 5.12
CA ASP A 34 2.69 10.37 3.89
C ASP A 34 1.70 11.27 3.19
N LEU A 35 0.43 10.86 3.10
CA LEU A 35 -0.56 11.63 2.40
C LEU A 35 -1.09 12.81 3.18
N LYS A 36 -1.12 12.70 4.49
CA LYS A 36 -1.61 13.76 5.38
C LYS A 36 -3.03 14.20 5.04
N THR A 37 -3.84 13.29 4.55
CA THR A 37 -5.22 13.58 4.21
C THR A 37 -6.05 12.35 4.57
N ASP A 38 -7.35 12.52 4.63
CA ASP A 38 -8.21 11.41 4.98
C ASP A 38 -8.24 10.39 3.86
N ILE A 39 -8.11 9.14 4.24
CA ILE A 39 -8.17 8.04 3.31
C ILE A 39 -9.60 7.55 3.23
N VAL A 40 -10.16 7.54 2.03
CA VAL A 40 -11.50 7.04 1.81
C VAL A 40 -11.48 5.53 1.74
N GLU A 41 -10.50 4.98 1.04
CA GLU A 41 -10.42 3.54 0.87
C GLU A 41 -8.96 3.15 0.62
N ILE A 42 -8.56 2.00 1.10
CA ILE A 42 -7.22 1.50 0.84
C ILE A 42 -7.32 0.03 0.46
N GLU A 43 -6.64 -0.33 -0.61
CA GLU A 43 -6.58 -1.70 -1.06
C GLU A 43 -5.12 -2.15 -1.01
N ILE A 44 -4.86 -3.23 -0.28
CA ILE A 44 -3.50 -3.69 -0.04
C ILE A 44 -3.32 -5.07 -0.63
N LYS A 45 -2.21 -5.27 -1.32
CA LYS A 45 -1.83 -6.58 -1.83
C LYS A 45 -0.41 -6.88 -1.41
N LYS A 46 -0.17 -8.10 -0.96
CA LYS A 46 1.19 -8.50 -0.64
C LYS A 46 1.94 -8.73 -1.94
N THR A 47 3.16 -8.21 -1.96
CA THR A 47 4.01 -8.42 -3.11
C THR A 47 4.88 -9.62 -2.82
N PHE A 48 4.53 -10.76 -3.41
CA PHE A 48 5.35 -11.82 -3.18
C PHE A 48 5.95 -12.23 -4.34
N GLY A 49 6.08 -12.21 -4.86
CA GLY A 49 6.57 -12.63 -5.77
C GLY A 49 6.90 -12.74 -6.65
N GLU A 50 7.31 -12.30 -6.74
CA GLU A 50 7.85 -12.25 -7.56
C GLU A 50 8.32 -13.32 -7.86
N GLU A 51 8.11 -13.97 -7.37
CA GLU A 51 8.46 -14.90 -7.50
C GLU A 51 8.00 -15.71 -8.24
N PHE A 52 7.91 -15.80 -8.53
CA PHE A 52 7.72 -16.31 -9.04
C PHE A 52 7.30 -16.54 -9.89
N ASN A 53 7.31 -16.28 -10.11
CA ASN A 53 6.86 -16.40 -10.79
C ASN A 53 6.94 -16.97 -11.64
N TYR A 54 7.18 -17.45 -11.69
CA TYR A 54 7.22 -17.94 -12.32
C TYR A 54 7.07 -18.53 -12.91
N ASP A 55 7.18 -18.59 -13.16
CA ASP A 55 6.88 -19.16 -13.62
C ASP A 55 6.87 -19.45 -14.09
#